data_feaec199fe044fb0068b62cb4ac3295d
#
_entry.id   feaec199fe044fb0068b62cb4ac3295d
#
_cell.length_a   1.000
_cell.length_b   1.000
_cell.length_c   1.000
_cell.angle_alpha   90.00
_cell.angle_beta   90.00
_cell.angle_gamma   90.00
#
_symmetry.space_group_name_H-M   'P 1'
#
loop_
_entity.id
_entity.type
_entity.pdbx_description
1 polymer ?
#
loop_
_entity_poly.entity_id
_entity_poly.type
_entity_poly.pdbx_seq_one_letter_code
_entity_poly.pdbx_strand_id
1 'polypeptide(L)'
;MNRNEIIEKVNAFPYDASEYEAEKRIQELISESRAIRRPIVYIQHINPPDDTFFLEGTPGVKISDRIRPEAEDKVIVKRYPNSFLETELDDYLRSIGVDTLVVCGMMTRMCVDTTVRAAMDHGYRVKLVADACATMDLELNGEIIPAETVQKAFIASLNGVFATM
;
A
#
# COMPACT_ATOMS: atom_id res chain seq x y z
N MET A 1 3.14 -14.31 19.73
CA MET A 1 2.68 -14.89 18.45
C MET A 1 3.89 -15.48 17.76
N ASN A 2 3.86 -16.76 17.43
CA ASN A 2 4.99 -17.36 16.74
C ASN A 2 4.93 -17.05 15.23
N ARG A 3 6.03 -17.32 14.51
CA ARG A 3 6.15 -17.01 13.07
C ARG A 3 5.04 -17.70 12.22
N ASN A 4 4.63 -18.92 12.61
CA ASN A 4 3.61 -19.67 11.88
C ASN A 4 2.21 -19.06 12.07
N GLU A 5 1.88 -18.54 13.25
CA GLU A 5 0.61 -17.86 13.53
C GLU A 5 0.50 -16.55 12.75
N ILE A 6 1.63 -15.83 12.56
CA ILE A 6 1.69 -14.64 11.70
C ILE A 6 1.42 -15.04 10.25
N ILE A 7 2.03 -16.12 9.77
CA ILE A 7 1.86 -16.64 8.41
C ILE A 7 0.42 -17.07 8.16
N GLU A 8 -0.20 -17.80 9.09
CA GLU A 8 -1.60 -18.22 8.98
C GLU A 8 -2.53 -17.02 8.94
N LYS A 9 -2.30 -15.99 9.76
CA LYS A 9 -3.10 -14.77 9.73
C LYS A 9 -2.91 -13.97 8.45
N VAL A 10 -1.71 -13.90 7.90
CA VAL A 10 -1.43 -13.19 6.63
C VAL A 10 -1.95 -13.97 5.41
N ASN A 11 -1.95 -15.29 5.44
CA ASN A 11 -2.48 -16.14 4.36
C ASN A 11 -3.99 -16.39 4.47
N ALA A 12 -4.58 -16.23 5.65
CA ALA A 12 -6.01 -16.41 5.90
C ALA A 12 -6.82 -15.13 5.73
N PHE A 13 -6.29 -14.10 5.02
CA PHE A 13 -7.01 -12.85 4.84
C PHE A 13 -8.49 -13.07 4.57
N PRO A 14 -9.36 -13.06 5.59
CA PRO A 14 -10.65 -12.49 5.37
C PRO A 14 -10.42 -10.99 5.41
N TYR A 15 -10.66 -10.31 4.32
CA TYR A 15 -10.81 -8.86 4.31
C TYR A 15 -11.74 -8.50 5.47
N ASP A 16 -11.23 -7.83 6.48
CA ASP A 16 -12.12 -7.26 7.47
C ASP A 16 -12.91 -6.10 6.84
N ALA A 17 -13.90 -5.59 7.55
CA ALA A 17 -14.74 -4.53 7.02
C ALA A 17 -13.93 -3.27 6.63
N SER A 18 -12.80 -2.99 7.30
CA SER A 18 -11.97 -1.82 7.04
C SER A 18 -11.19 -1.95 5.73
N GLU A 19 -10.70 -3.15 5.41
CA GLU A 19 -10.02 -3.41 4.14
C GLU A 19 -11.01 -3.35 2.97
N TYR A 20 -12.22 -3.85 3.15
CA TYR A 20 -13.27 -3.78 2.15
C TYR A 20 -13.67 -2.34 1.82
N GLU A 21 -13.87 -1.49 2.83
CA GLU A 21 -14.19 -0.07 2.63
C GLU A 21 -13.03 0.70 1.99
N ALA A 22 -11.78 0.41 2.39
CA ALA A 22 -10.60 0.98 1.76
C ALA A 22 -10.50 0.58 0.28
N GLU A 23 -10.72 -0.69 -0.05
CA GLU A 23 -10.71 -1.17 -1.44
C GLU A 23 -11.80 -0.51 -2.30
N LYS A 24 -13.00 -0.32 -1.75
CA LYS A 24 -14.09 0.41 -2.40
C LYS A 24 -13.69 1.85 -2.70
N ARG A 25 -13.06 2.53 -1.74
CA ARG A 25 -12.54 3.89 -1.96
C ARG A 25 -11.44 3.92 -3.00
N ILE A 26 -10.56 2.90 -3.06
CA ILE A 26 -9.56 2.76 -4.12
C ILE A 26 -10.23 2.63 -5.49
N GLN A 27 -11.31 1.86 -5.63
CA GLN A 27 -12.06 1.75 -6.89
C GLN A 27 -12.59 3.11 -7.37
N GLU A 28 -13.11 3.93 -6.45
CA GLU A 28 -13.56 5.29 -6.76
C GLU A 28 -12.40 6.16 -7.26
N LEU A 29 -11.25 6.13 -6.56
CA LEU A 29 -10.04 6.87 -6.95
C LEU A 29 -9.50 6.45 -8.33
N ILE A 30 -9.53 5.16 -8.64
CA ILE A 30 -9.18 4.63 -9.96
C ILE A 30 -10.12 5.21 -11.01
N SER A 31 -11.43 5.17 -10.78
CA SER A 31 -12.44 5.70 -11.70
C SER A 31 -12.29 7.20 -11.93
N GLU A 32 -12.09 7.97 -10.84
CA GLU A 32 -11.81 9.41 -10.89
C GLU A 32 -10.53 9.70 -11.70
N SER A 33 -9.47 8.92 -11.46
CA SER A 33 -8.18 9.10 -12.15
C SER A 33 -8.28 8.81 -13.64
N ARG A 34 -8.99 7.74 -14.03
CA ARG A 34 -9.24 7.41 -15.43
C ARG A 34 -10.08 8.47 -16.15
N ALA A 35 -11.11 9.01 -15.48
CA ALA A 35 -11.96 10.05 -16.06
C ALA A 35 -11.18 11.30 -16.49
N ILE A 36 -10.09 11.62 -15.80
CA ILE A 36 -9.21 12.75 -16.11
C ILE A 36 -7.87 12.34 -16.74
N ARG A 37 -7.73 11.09 -17.14
CA ARG A 37 -6.51 10.50 -17.75
C ARG A 37 -5.26 10.67 -16.89
N ARG A 38 -5.41 10.58 -15.55
CA ARG A 38 -4.26 10.57 -14.63
C ARG A 38 -3.58 9.21 -14.69
N PRO A 39 -2.23 9.15 -14.80
CA PRO A 39 -1.51 7.88 -14.75
C PRO A 39 -1.77 7.12 -13.44
N ILE A 40 -1.94 5.81 -13.55
CA ILE A 40 -2.12 4.92 -12.40
C ILE A 40 -0.93 3.95 -12.36
N VAL A 41 -0.36 3.83 -11.17
CA VAL A 41 0.74 2.89 -10.91
C VAL A 41 0.30 1.91 -9.83
N TYR A 42 0.30 0.65 -10.17
CA TYR A 42 0.05 -0.45 -9.23
C TYR A 42 1.38 -0.93 -8.67
N ILE A 43 1.44 -1.04 -7.36
CA ILE A 43 2.61 -1.60 -6.66
C ILE A 43 2.23 -2.97 -6.13
N GLN A 44 2.87 -4.00 -6.65
CA GLN A 44 2.64 -5.38 -6.26
C GLN A 44 3.82 -5.90 -5.43
N HIS A 45 3.54 -6.41 -4.22
CA HIS A 45 4.58 -7.01 -3.39
C HIS A 45 4.69 -8.50 -3.71
N ILE A 46 5.89 -8.93 -4.10
CA ILE A 46 6.21 -10.35 -4.34
C ILE A 46 7.52 -10.66 -3.63
N ASN A 47 7.47 -11.54 -2.66
CA ASN A 47 8.63 -11.98 -1.91
C ASN A 47 9.38 -13.14 -2.62
N PRO A 48 10.68 -13.31 -2.34
CA PRO A 48 11.45 -14.45 -2.86
C PRO A 48 10.92 -15.79 -2.31
N PRO A 49 11.24 -16.91 -2.96
CA PRO A 49 10.66 -18.23 -2.64
C PRO A 49 10.98 -18.76 -1.23
N ASP A 50 12.03 -18.25 -0.60
CA ASP A 50 12.46 -18.61 0.75
C ASP A 50 11.78 -17.79 1.87
N ASP A 51 10.90 -16.85 1.50
CA ASP A 51 10.08 -16.10 2.45
C ASP A 51 8.85 -16.91 2.88
N THR A 52 7.96 -16.30 3.63
CA THR A 52 6.82 -16.97 4.28
C THR A 52 5.46 -16.46 3.81
N PHE A 53 5.40 -15.34 3.07
CA PHE A 53 4.18 -14.73 2.57
C PHE A 53 4.45 -13.98 1.25
N PHE A 54 3.42 -13.70 0.50
CA PHE A 54 3.48 -13.07 -0.82
C PHE A 54 4.43 -13.77 -1.80
N LEU A 55 4.42 -15.13 -1.78
CA LEU A 55 5.27 -15.94 -2.64
C LEU A 55 4.79 -15.90 -4.09
N GLU A 56 5.73 -15.79 -5.01
CA GLU A 56 5.46 -15.83 -6.45
C GLU A 56 4.64 -17.08 -6.85
N GLY A 57 3.66 -16.89 -7.72
CA GLY A 57 2.78 -17.97 -8.19
C GLY A 57 1.64 -18.35 -7.24
N THR A 58 1.57 -17.77 -6.04
CA THR A 58 0.47 -18.03 -5.09
C THR A 58 -0.68 -17.01 -5.27
N PRO A 59 -1.90 -17.34 -4.82
CA PRO A 59 -3.00 -16.38 -4.82
C PRO A 59 -2.73 -15.11 -4.00
N GLY A 60 -1.91 -15.19 -2.95
CA GLY A 60 -1.63 -14.07 -2.04
C GLY A 60 -0.89 -12.89 -2.66
N VAL A 61 -0.26 -13.07 -3.83
CA VAL A 61 0.41 -11.95 -4.54
C VAL A 61 -0.46 -11.29 -5.58
N LYS A 62 -1.65 -11.84 -5.87
CA LYS A 62 -2.50 -11.28 -6.92
C LYS A 62 -3.10 -9.95 -6.50
N ILE A 63 -3.07 -8.99 -7.43
CA ILE A 63 -3.87 -7.77 -7.28
C ILE A 63 -5.34 -8.17 -7.29
N SER A 64 -6.12 -7.62 -6.37
CA SER A 64 -7.55 -7.92 -6.26
C SER A 64 -8.27 -7.67 -7.59
N ASP A 65 -9.19 -8.58 -7.96
CA ASP A 65 -9.99 -8.45 -9.16
C ASP A 65 -10.87 -7.19 -9.17
N ARG A 66 -11.17 -6.63 -7.99
CA ARG A 66 -11.97 -5.41 -7.86
C ARG A 66 -11.22 -4.14 -8.26
N ILE A 67 -9.89 -4.16 -8.18
CA ILE A 67 -9.01 -3.03 -8.52
C ILE A 67 -8.02 -3.42 -9.62
N ARG A 68 -8.39 -4.35 -10.49
CA ARG A 68 -7.53 -4.90 -11.54
C ARG A 68 -6.93 -3.81 -12.42
N PRO A 69 -5.60 -3.88 -12.69
CA PRO A 69 -4.96 -2.99 -13.67
C PRO A 69 -5.53 -3.23 -15.09
N GLU A 70 -5.61 -2.17 -15.85
CA GLU A 70 -5.86 -2.22 -17.30
C GLU A 70 -4.53 -2.29 -18.08
N ALA A 71 -4.60 -2.52 -19.39
CA ALA A 71 -3.42 -2.77 -20.22
C ALA A 71 -2.44 -1.57 -20.25
N GLU A 72 -2.94 -0.36 -20.08
CA GLU A 72 -2.15 0.89 -20.05
C GLU A 72 -1.58 1.23 -18.67
N ASP A 73 -2.06 0.57 -17.61
CA ASP A 73 -1.61 0.85 -16.26
C ASP A 73 -0.20 0.28 -16.02
N LYS A 74 0.62 1.06 -15.33
CA LYS A 74 1.96 0.58 -14.94
C LYS A 74 1.84 -0.30 -13.70
N VAL A 75 2.36 -1.52 -13.78
CA VAL A 75 2.53 -2.41 -12.62
C VAL A 75 4.02 -2.52 -12.30
N ILE A 76 4.38 -2.24 -11.06
CA ILE A 76 5.75 -2.33 -10.54
C ILE A 76 5.78 -3.35 -9.41
N VAL A 77 6.65 -4.34 -9.55
CA VAL A 77 6.88 -5.36 -8.51
C VAL A 77 7.94 -4.85 -7.54
N LYS A 78 7.67 -5.02 -6.25
CA LYS A 78 8.61 -4.72 -5.18
C LYS A 78 8.85 -5.92 -4.28
N ARG A 79 9.96 -5.91 -3.54
CA ARG A 79 10.33 -6.93 -2.55
C ARG A 79 10.46 -6.38 -1.13
N TYR A 80 10.34 -5.06 -0.95
CA TYR A 80 10.47 -4.35 0.34
C TYR A 80 9.24 -3.50 0.60
N PRO A 81 8.97 -3.11 1.86
CA PRO A 81 7.89 -2.16 2.16
C PRO A 81 8.01 -0.85 1.39
N ASN A 82 9.21 -0.28 1.27
CA ASN A 82 9.48 0.89 0.46
C ASN A 82 9.34 0.59 -1.02
N SER A 83 8.40 1.25 -1.69
CA SER A 83 8.13 1.04 -3.12
C SER A 83 9.20 1.62 -4.05
N PHE A 84 10.09 2.48 -3.54
CA PHE A 84 11.23 3.02 -4.31
C PHE A 84 12.47 2.14 -4.22
N LEU A 85 12.57 1.28 -3.17
CA LEU A 85 13.77 0.48 -2.95
C LEU A 85 13.87 -0.67 -3.95
N GLU A 86 14.95 -0.67 -4.73
CA GLU A 86 15.24 -1.68 -5.77
C GLU A 86 14.11 -1.86 -6.79
N THR A 87 13.45 -0.74 -7.17
CA THR A 87 12.41 -0.70 -8.19
C THR A 87 12.67 0.41 -9.21
N GLU A 88 11.97 0.38 -10.32
CA GLU A 88 11.99 1.41 -11.34
C GLU A 88 11.02 2.58 -11.07
N LEU A 89 10.43 2.67 -9.86
CA LEU A 89 9.35 3.62 -9.57
C LEU A 89 9.80 5.08 -9.76
N ASP A 90 10.95 5.46 -9.22
CA ASP A 90 11.44 6.84 -9.34
C ASP A 90 11.73 7.22 -10.80
N ASP A 91 12.41 6.35 -11.53
CA ASP A 91 12.73 6.56 -12.96
C ASP A 91 11.45 6.70 -13.78
N TYR A 92 10.46 5.84 -13.54
CA TYR A 92 9.17 5.91 -14.21
C TYR A 92 8.44 7.23 -13.91
N LEU A 93 8.31 7.60 -12.64
CA LEU A 93 7.62 8.84 -12.23
C LEU A 93 8.30 10.09 -12.83
N ARG A 94 9.63 10.14 -12.82
CA ARG A 94 10.40 11.22 -13.47
C ARG A 94 10.19 11.25 -14.97
N SER A 95 10.15 10.10 -15.63
CA SER A 95 9.97 10.00 -17.08
C SER A 95 8.64 10.57 -17.57
N ILE A 96 7.60 10.53 -16.72
CA ILE A 96 6.28 11.09 -17.01
C ILE A 96 6.05 12.49 -16.38
N GLY A 97 7.09 13.08 -15.77
CA GLY A 97 7.09 14.45 -15.27
C GLY A 97 6.20 14.68 -14.04
N VAL A 98 6.00 13.67 -13.21
CA VAL A 98 5.16 13.75 -12.00
C VAL A 98 5.96 14.32 -10.83
N ASP A 99 5.38 15.26 -10.09
CA ASP A 99 5.93 15.86 -8.87
C ASP A 99 5.04 15.66 -7.64
N THR A 100 3.84 15.16 -7.83
CA THR A 100 2.85 14.96 -6.77
C THR A 100 2.22 13.59 -6.91
N LEU A 101 2.22 12.83 -5.83
CA LEU A 101 1.66 11.49 -5.76
C LEU A 101 0.37 11.48 -4.94
N VAL A 102 -0.65 10.79 -5.42
CA VAL A 102 -1.81 10.40 -4.63
C VAL A 102 -1.58 8.96 -4.21
N VAL A 103 -1.47 8.73 -2.90
CA VAL A 103 -1.11 7.42 -2.35
C VAL A 103 -2.28 6.82 -1.59
N CYS A 104 -2.54 5.55 -1.84
CA CYS A 104 -3.53 4.73 -1.15
C CYS A 104 -3.06 3.27 -1.13
N GLY A 105 -3.68 2.44 -0.32
CA GLY A 105 -3.40 0.99 -0.28
C GLY A 105 -3.14 0.44 1.11
N MET A 106 -2.52 -0.71 1.17
CA MET A 106 -2.33 -1.52 2.38
C MET A 106 -0.89 -2.03 2.50
N MET A 107 -0.33 -2.19 3.71
CA MET A 107 -0.96 -1.71 4.95
C MET A 107 -0.42 -0.34 5.31
N THR A 108 -1.25 0.49 5.92
CA THR A 108 -0.89 1.86 6.33
C THR A 108 0.41 1.90 7.12
N ARG A 109 0.56 1.04 8.13
CA ARG A 109 1.72 0.97 9.03
C ARG A 109 3.01 0.40 8.42
N MET A 110 2.93 -0.13 7.20
CA MET A 110 4.04 -0.81 6.54
C MET A 110 4.36 -0.13 5.19
N CYS A 111 3.81 -0.68 4.11
CA CYS A 111 4.14 -0.26 2.75
C CYS A 111 3.74 1.20 2.50
N VAL A 112 2.59 1.65 3.03
CA VAL A 112 2.12 3.02 2.82
C VAL A 112 3.01 4.00 3.58
N ASP A 113 3.18 3.84 4.89
CA ASP A 113 4.03 4.71 5.71
C ASP A 113 5.45 4.82 5.17
N THR A 114 6.08 3.67 4.88
CA THR A 114 7.45 3.62 4.38
C THR A 114 7.59 4.29 3.01
N THR A 115 6.63 4.05 2.10
CA THR A 115 6.67 4.64 0.75
C THR A 115 6.39 6.14 0.77
N VAL A 116 5.47 6.62 1.61
CA VAL A 116 5.16 8.06 1.74
C VAL A 116 6.38 8.82 2.24
N ARG A 117 7.10 8.31 3.24
CA ARG A 117 8.34 8.94 3.75
C ARG A 117 9.42 8.94 2.66
N ALA A 118 9.62 7.82 1.99
CA ALA A 118 10.59 7.72 0.90
C ALA A 118 10.22 8.64 -0.28
N ALA A 119 8.95 8.79 -0.62
CA ALA A 119 8.52 9.71 -1.66
C ALA A 119 8.94 11.15 -1.37
N MET A 120 8.80 11.60 -0.11
CA MET A 120 9.29 12.91 0.31
C MET A 120 10.83 13.02 0.17
N ASP A 121 11.59 11.98 0.58
CA ASP A 121 13.04 11.96 0.44
C ASP A 121 13.48 12.04 -1.03
N HIS A 122 12.69 11.48 -1.96
CA HIS A 122 12.87 11.60 -3.41
C HIS A 122 12.40 12.95 -3.99
N GLY A 123 11.81 13.83 -3.17
CA GLY A 123 11.37 15.17 -3.55
C GLY A 123 9.93 15.26 -4.07
N TYR A 124 9.12 14.21 -3.94
CA TYR A 124 7.71 14.25 -4.31
C TYR A 124 6.86 14.89 -3.22
N ARG A 125 5.82 15.60 -3.64
CA ARG A 125 4.69 15.95 -2.76
C ARG A 125 3.73 14.77 -2.70
N VAL A 126 3.18 14.50 -1.51
CA VAL A 126 2.27 13.37 -1.33
C VAL A 126 0.91 13.86 -0.82
N LYS A 127 -0.15 13.37 -1.44
CA LYS A 127 -1.52 13.37 -0.92
C LYS A 127 -1.86 11.94 -0.52
N LEU A 128 -2.06 11.72 0.77
CA LEU A 128 -2.44 10.42 1.30
C LEU A 128 -3.96 10.37 1.47
N VAL A 129 -4.60 9.39 0.81
CA VAL A 129 -6.05 9.18 0.92
C VAL A 129 -6.30 8.19 2.06
N ALA A 130 -6.49 8.73 3.25
CA ALA A 130 -6.50 7.96 4.50
C ALA A 130 -7.63 6.91 4.58
N ASP A 131 -8.80 7.21 4.02
CA ASP A 131 -9.96 6.31 3.91
C ASP A 131 -9.83 5.25 2.81
N ALA A 132 -8.82 5.40 1.94
CA ALA A 132 -8.40 4.38 0.98
C ALA A 132 -7.16 3.59 1.47
N CYS A 133 -6.90 3.61 2.78
CA CYS A 133 -5.83 2.85 3.43
C CYS A 133 -6.39 2.01 4.56
N ALA A 134 -5.84 0.82 4.76
CA ALA A 134 -6.21 -0.06 5.86
C ALA A 134 -4.97 -0.67 6.54
N THR A 135 -5.16 -1.10 7.78
CA THR A 135 -4.15 -1.80 8.58
C THR A 135 -4.84 -2.84 9.46
N MET A 136 -4.08 -3.57 10.24
CA MET A 136 -4.57 -4.60 11.17
C MET A 136 -4.16 -4.30 12.60
N ASP A 137 -4.74 -5.05 13.54
CA ASP A 137 -4.33 -5.05 14.94
C ASP A 137 -2.83 -5.35 15.05
N LEU A 138 -2.21 -4.75 16.05
CA LEU A 138 -0.85 -5.08 16.46
C LEU A 138 -0.86 -5.69 17.85
N GLU A 139 0.19 -6.43 18.16
CA GLU A 139 0.41 -6.96 19.50
C GLU A 139 1.80 -6.54 20.01
N LEU A 140 1.84 -6.04 21.21
CA LEU A 140 3.08 -5.71 21.90
C LEU A 140 3.01 -6.23 23.35
N ASN A 141 3.92 -7.13 23.72
CA ASN A 141 4.00 -7.71 25.07
C ASN A 141 2.67 -8.34 25.58
N GLY A 142 1.89 -8.94 24.68
CA GLY A 142 0.59 -9.54 25.00
C GLY A 142 -0.59 -8.57 25.01
N GLU A 143 -0.35 -7.29 24.79
CA GLU A 143 -1.39 -6.27 24.65
C GLU A 143 -1.77 -6.07 23.17
N ILE A 144 -3.07 -6.13 22.87
CA ILE A 144 -3.60 -5.86 21.53
C ILE A 144 -3.80 -4.36 21.36
N ILE A 145 -3.18 -3.82 20.33
CA ILE A 145 -3.40 -2.45 19.87
C ILE A 145 -4.36 -2.51 18.68
N PRO A 146 -5.61 -2.05 18.81
CA PRO A 146 -6.62 -2.16 17.76
C PRO A 146 -6.21 -1.46 16.47
N ALA A 147 -6.58 -2.02 15.32
CA ALA A 147 -6.32 -1.48 13.98
C ALA A 147 -6.71 -0.01 13.84
N GLU A 148 -7.84 0.40 14.42
CA GLU A 148 -8.28 1.80 14.42
C GLU A 148 -7.28 2.73 15.12
N THR A 149 -6.68 2.30 16.23
CA THR A 149 -5.65 3.05 16.97
C THR A 149 -4.37 3.13 16.15
N VAL A 150 -3.95 2.01 15.57
CA VAL A 150 -2.78 1.94 14.69
C VAL A 150 -2.98 2.87 13.49
N GLN A 151 -4.13 2.78 12.82
CA GLN A 151 -4.48 3.63 11.67
C GLN A 151 -4.36 5.11 12.03
N LYS A 152 -5.02 5.54 13.09
CA LYS A 152 -4.99 6.93 13.55
C LYS A 152 -3.57 7.41 13.86
N ALA A 153 -2.77 6.59 14.53
CA ALA A 153 -1.40 6.96 14.90
C ALA A 153 -0.51 7.16 13.67
N PHE A 154 -0.55 6.23 12.70
CA PHE A 154 0.26 6.32 11.49
C PHE A 154 -0.20 7.46 10.57
N ILE A 155 -1.49 7.62 10.35
CA ILE A 155 -2.03 8.75 9.56
C ILE A 155 -1.64 10.08 10.20
N ALA A 156 -1.80 10.23 11.52
CA ALA A 156 -1.42 11.45 12.24
C ALA A 156 0.08 11.75 12.12
N SER A 157 0.93 10.71 12.16
CA SER A 157 2.38 10.88 12.03
C SER A 157 2.83 11.33 10.63
N LEU A 158 2.07 11.01 9.61
CA LEU A 158 2.35 11.42 8.23
C LEU A 158 1.80 12.81 7.89
N ASN A 159 0.66 13.17 8.50
CA ASN A 159 -0.06 14.39 8.16
C ASN A 159 0.72 15.67 8.51
N GLY A 160 0.79 16.58 7.55
CA GLY A 160 1.40 17.90 7.70
C GLY A 160 2.93 17.95 7.55
N VAL A 161 3.60 16.79 7.59
CA VAL A 161 5.06 16.70 7.40
C VAL A 161 5.38 15.91 6.12
N PHE A 162 4.93 14.68 6.02
CA PHE A 162 5.25 13.77 4.92
C PHE A 162 4.17 13.75 3.83
N ALA A 163 2.94 14.05 4.20
CA ALA A 163 1.81 14.09 3.28
C ALA A 163 0.76 15.12 3.72
N THR A 164 -0.10 15.51 2.78
CA THR A 164 -1.41 16.14 3.06
C THR A 164 -2.51 15.08 2.95
N MET A 165 -3.62 15.29 3.68
CA MET A 165 -4.80 14.42 3.61
C MET A 165 -5.80 14.98 2.58
#